data_f30199a230f833361350c1c809bc2f68
#
_entry.id   f30199a230f833361350c1c809bc2f68
#
_cell.length_a   1.000
_cell.length_b   1.000
_cell.length_c   1.000
_cell.angle_alpha   90.00
_cell.angle_beta   90.00
_cell.angle_gamma   90.00
#
_symmetry.space_group_name_H-M   'P 1'
#
loop_
_entity.id
_entity.type
_entity.pdbx_description
1 polymer ?
#
loop_
_entity_poly.entity_id
_entity_poly.type
_entity_poly.pdbx_seq_one_letter_code
_entity_poly.pdbx_strand_id
1 'polypeptide(L)'
;MVDASSRISRFLAEEYRAAEAATNAGQVEQAWHHLERAHVVAQTQVAPHLQSHWKMLVLAVRMRDGREAFGQLVRLALAPLGNLTGSLPIGNTGRSNVSAFAQMNIPHDLMTILDPKAD
;
A
#
# COMPACT_ATOMS: atom_id res chain seq x y z
N MET A 1 16.74 3.76 20.16
CA MET A 1 16.72 3.61 18.68
C MET A 1 15.52 2.78 18.25
N VAL A 2 14.76 3.28 17.29
CA VAL A 2 13.58 2.57 16.78
C VAL A 2 14.03 1.67 15.64
N ASP A 3 13.72 0.38 15.72
CA ASP A 3 14.07 -0.56 14.66
C ASP A 3 13.19 -0.38 13.42
N ALA A 4 13.57 -1.02 12.31
CA ALA A 4 12.87 -0.89 11.04
C ALA A 4 11.42 -1.35 11.13
N SER A 5 11.16 -2.44 11.85
CA SER A 5 9.80 -2.98 11.99
C SER A 5 8.88 -2.00 12.71
N SER A 6 9.36 -1.41 13.81
CA SER A 6 8.57 -0.42 14.57
C SER A 6 8.32 0.84 13.77
N ARG A 7 9.32 1.29 13.01
CA ARG A 7 9.20 2.49 12.17
C ARG A 7 8.16 2.28 11.09
N ILE A 8 8.20 1.13 10.41
CA ILE A 8 7.25 0.79 9.36
C ILE A 8 5.84 0.65 9.94
N SER A 9 5.69 -0.08 11.06
CA SER A 9 4.39 -0.26 11.70
C SER A 9 3.75 1.06 12.09
N ARG A 10 4.53 1.97 12.64
CA ARG A 10 4.04 3.30 13.02
C ARG A 10 3.60 4.10 11.80
N PHE A 11 4.40 4.08 10.74
CA PHE A 11 4.08 4.76 9.50
C PHE A 11 2.76 4.23 8.91
N LEU A 12 2.62 2.90 8.84
CA LEU A 12 1.41 2.28 8.29
C LEU A 12 0.17 2.66 9.11
N ALA A 13 0.29 2.63 10.44
CA ALA A 13 -0.83 3.00 11.31
C ALA A 13 -1.28 4.44 11.06
N GLU A 14 -0.34 5.36 10.88
CA GLU A 14 -0.65 6.76 10.61
C GLU A 14 -1.31 6.94 9.24
N GLU A 15 -0.80 6.26 8.21
CA GLU A 15 -1.38 6.34 6.87
C GLU A 15 -2.79 5.74 6.83
N TYR A 16 -3.02 4.62 7.51
CA TYR A 16 -4.36 4.02 7.56
C TYR A 16 -5.34 4.89 8.32
N ARG A 17 -4.89 5.55 9.39
CA ARG A 17 -5.72 6.49 10.13
C ARG A 17 -6.09 7.70 9.26
N ALA A 18 -5.13 8.23 8.53
CA ALA A 18 -5.36 9.35 7.61
C ALA A 18 -6.30 8.95 6.48
N ALA A 19 -6.15 7.74 5.95
CA ALA A 19 -7.04 7.22 4.90
C ALA A 19 -8.48 7.10 5.41
N GLU A 20 -8.67 6.59 6.64
CA GLU A 20 -10.01 6.47 7.22
C GLU A 20 -10.64 7.84 7.44
N ALA A 21 -9.88 8.80 7.96
CA ALA A 21 -10.36 10.17 8.14
C ALA A 21 -10.76 10.80 6.81
N ALA A 22 -9.96 10.63 5.77
CA ALA A 22 -10.25 11.15 4.45
C ALA A 22 -11.52 10.50 3.86
N THR A 23 -11.68 9.17 4.04
CA THR A 23 -12.86 8.45 3.58
C THR A 23 -14.12 8.99 4.26
N ASN A 24 -14.07 9.19 5.57
CA ASN A 24 -15.21 9.70 6.33
C ASN A 24 -15.55 11.14 5.97
N ALA A 25 -14.57 11.91 5.53
CA ALA A 25 -14.77 13.29 5.08
C ALA A 25 -15.19 13.39 3.60
N GLY A 26 -15.33 12.26 2.91
CA GLY A 26 -15.69 12.24 1.49
C GLY A 26 -14.54 12.60 0.55
N GLN A 27 -13.31 12.64 1.06
CA GLN A 27 -12.12 12.98 0.29
C GLN A 27 -11.49 11.69 -0.27
N VAL A 28 -12.11 11.12 -1.29
CA VAL A 28 -11.77 9.80 -1.81
C VAL A 28 -10.35 9.76 -2.41
N GLU A 29 -9.97 10.79 -3.16
CA GLU A 29 -8.62 10.83 -3.76
C GLU A 29 -7.53 10.88 -2.69
N GLN A 30 -7.75 11.64 -1.61
CA GLN A 30 -6.84 11.68 -0.47
C GLN A 30 -6.74 10.31 0.20
N ALA A 31 -7.89 9.62 0.37
CA ALA A 31 -7.90 8.30 0.98
C ALA A 31 -7.04 7.33 0.15
N TRP A 32 -7.21 7.33 -1.17
CA TRP A 32 -6.39 6.48 -2.05
C TRP A 32 -4.91 6.83 -1.95
N HIS A 33 -4.58 8.12 -1.91
CA HIS A 33 -3.19 8.57 -1.80
C HIS A 33 -2.52 7.96 -0.57
N HIS A 34 -3.20 7.99 0.59
CA HIS A 34 -2.65 7.40 1.80
C HIS A 34 -2.49 5.89 1.69
N LEU A 35 -3.47 5.19 1.08
CA LEU A 35 -3.37 3.74 0.90
C LEU A 35 -2.25 3.36 -0.08
N GLU A 36 -2.04 4.15 -1.12
CA GLU A 36 -0.94 3.92 -2.07
C GLU A 36 0.42 4.05 -1.38
N ARG A 37 0.58 5.08 -0.55
CA ARG A 37 1.81 5.28 0.23
C ARG A 37 2.05 4.10 1.18
N ALA A 38 0.99 3.66 1.86
CA ALA A 38 1.08 2.50 2.73
C ALA A 38 1.51 1.25 1.96
N HIS A 39 0.95 1.02 0.77
CA HIS A 39 1.30 -0.15 -0.04
C HIS A 39 2.78 -0.16 -0.41
N VAL A 40 3.33 0.99 -0.84
CA VAL A 40 4.74 1.09 -1.21
C VAL A 40 5.64 0.63 -0.08
N VAL A 41 5.33 1.05 1.15
CA VAL A 41 6.14 0.69 2.32
C VAL A 41 5.89 -0.75 2.77
N ALA A 42 4.63 -1.21 2.67
CA ALA A 42 4.23 -2.52 3.20
C ALA A 42 4.66 -3.70 2.33
N GLN A 43 4.91 -3.48 1.03
CA GLN A 43 4.97 -4.58 0.06
C GLN A 43 6.14 -5.54 0.27
N THR A 44 7.17 -5.16 1.03
CA THR A 44 8.32 -6.03 1.27
C THR A 44 8.07 -7.13 2.30
N GLN A 45 6.96 -7.06 3.03
CA GLN A 45 6.59 -8.06 4.04
C GLN A 45 5.19 -8.58 3.73
N VAL A 46 5.00 -9.91 3.79
CA VAL A 46 3.77 -10.52 3.31
C VAL A 46 2.52 -10.05 4.08
N ALA A 47 2.56 -10.04 5.41
CA ALA A 47 1.37 -9.67 6.19
C ALA A 47 0.98 -8.18 6.00
N PRO A 48 1.91 -7.23 6.14
CA PRO A 48 1.59 -5.83 5.82
C PRO A 48 1.16 -5.61 4.36
N HIS A 49 1.76 -6.35 3.42
CA HIS A 49 1.40 -6.26 2.01
C HIS A 49 -0.06 -6.67 1.79
N LEU A 50 -0.45 -7.81 2.35
CA LEU A 50 -1.83 -8.29 2.27
C LEU A 50 -2.80 -7.31 2.94
N GLN A 51 -2.42 -6.77 4.09
CA GLN A 51 -3.24 -5.78 4.78
C GLN A 51 -3.48 -4.54 3.93
N SER A 52 -2.45 -4.07 3.21
CA SER A 52 -2.60 -2.88 2.36
C SER A 52 -3.61 -3.14 1.24
N HIS A 53 -3.56 -4.29 0.59
CA HIS A 53 -4.53 -4.65 -0.45
C HIS A 53 -5.92 -4.86 0.13
N TRP A 54 -6.02 -5.41 1.33
CA TRP A 54 -7.32 -5.54 2.00
C TRP A 54 -7.94 -4.17 2.26
N LYS A 55 -7.16 -3.21 2.75
CA LYS A 55 -7.65 -1.84 2.97
C LYS A 55 -8.13 -1.21 1.66
N MET A 56 -7.38 -1.43 0.58
CA MET A 56 -7.78 -0.94 -0.75
C MET A 56 -9.07 -1.59 -1.23
N LEU A 57 -9.24 -2.89 -1.00
CA LEU A 57 -10.46 -3.59 -1.35
C LEU A 57 -11.66 -3.01 -0.60
N VAL A 58 -11.50 -2.78 0.71
CA VAL A 58 -12.59 -2.21 1.52
C VAL A 58 -12.99 -0.83 0.98
N LEU A 59 -12.02 0.02 0.65
CA LEU A 59 -12.32 1.34 0.10
C LEU A 59 -13.04 1.22 -1.25
N ALA A 60 -12.56 0.33 -2.13
CA ALA A 60 -13.18 0.13 -3.44
C ALA A 60 -14.65 -0.32 -3.30
N VAL A 61 -14.91 -1.23 -2.37
CA VAL A 61 -16.29 -1.69 -2.10
C VAL A 61 -17.15 -0.56 -1.56
N ARG A 62 -16.62 0.24 -0.61
CA ARG A 62 -17.35 1.38 -0.06
C ARG A 62 -17.69 2.40 -1.14
N MET A 63 -16.80 2.58 -2.11
CA MET A 63 -17.01 3.52 -3.22
C MET A 63 -17.79 2.88 -4.39
N ARG A 64 -18.17 1.61 -4.26
CA ARG A 64 -18.88 0.85 -5.30
C ARG A 64 -18.10 0.81 -6.61
N ASP A 65 -16.78 0.77 -6.51
CA ASP A 65 -15.88 0.67 -7.66
C ASP A 65 -15.57 -0.82 -7.89
N GLY A 66 -16.40 -1.48 -8.69
CA GLY A 66 -16.27 -2.92 -8.94
C GLY A 66 -14.99 -3.28 -9.67
N ARG A 67 -14.52 -2.42 -10.57
CA ARG A 67 -13.27 -2.67 -11.30
C ARG A 67 -12.07 -2.67 -10.35
N GLU A 68 -11.99 -1.66 -9.49
CA GLU A 68 -10.91 -1.58 -8.51
C GLU A 68 -11.01 -2.74 -7.51
N ALA A 69 -12.22 -3.06 -7.05
CA ALA A 69 -12.44 -4.15 -6.10
C ALA A 69 -11.97 -5.49 -6.69
N PHE A 70 -12.31 -5.79 -7.93
CA PHE A 70 -11.84 -7.00 -8.59
C PHE A 70 -10.32 -7.01 -8.73
N GLY A 71 -9.75 -5.87 -9.13
CA GLY A 71 -8.30 -5.74 -9.23
C GLY A 71 -7.59 -5.99 -7.90
N GLN A 72 -8.17 -5.55 -6.78
CA GLN A 72 -7.59 -5.81 -5.47
C GLN A 72 -7.70 -7.28 -5.06
N LEU A 73 -8.79 -7.96 -5.43
CA LEU A 73 -8.91 -9.40 -5.18
C LEU A 73 -7.81 -10.17 -5.91
N VAL A 74 -7.52 -9.80 -7.17
CA VAL A 74 -6.42 -10.41 -7.93
C VAL A 74 -5.09 -10.18 -7.22
N ARG A 75 -4.85 -8.96 -6.75
CA ARG A 75 -3.60 -8.62 -6.08
C ARG A 75 -3.45 -9.30 -4.73
N LEU A 76 -4.55 -9.52 -4.01
CA LEU A 76 -4.52 -10.31 -2.78
C LEU A 76 -4.09 -11.75 -3.04
N ALA A 77 -4.49 -12.32 -4.19
CA ALA A 77 -4.07 -13.66 -4.57
C ALA A 77 -2.60 -13.69 -5.00
N LEU A 78 -2.10 -12.65 -5.68
CA LEU A 78 -0.74 -12.61 -6.21
C LEU A 78 0.32 -12.20 -5.18
N ALA A 79 -0.05 -11.39 -4.18
CA ALA A 79 0.91 -10.82 -3.25
C ALA A 79 1.75 -11.88 -2.50
N PRO A 80 1.16 -12.98 -1.98
CA PRO A 80 1.97 -13.99 -1.31
C PRO A 80 3.03 -14.62 -2.23
N LEU A 81 2.69 -14.83 -3.50
CA LEU A 81 3.63 -15.35 -4.47
C LEU A 81 4.78 -14.38 -4.72
N GLY A 82 4.47 -13.09 -4.84
CA GLY A 82 5.49 -12.05 -5.01
C GLY A 82 6.45 -12.00 -3.83
N ASN A 83 5.92 -12.03 -2.61
CA ASN A 83 6.75 -12.01 -1.40
C ASN A 83 7.57 -13.30 -1.27
N LEU A 84 7.00 -14.46 -1.62
CA LEU A 84 7.68 -15.74 -1.51
C LEU A 84 8.81 -15.86 -2.52
N THR A 85 8.63 -15.37 -3.74
CA THR A 85 9.60 -15.51 -4.83
C THR A 85 10.55 -14.32 -4.94
N GLY A 86 10.30 -13.25 -4.22
CA GLY A 86 11.07 -12.00 -4.33
C GLY A 86 10.75 -11.19 -5.58
N SER A 87 9.71 -11.57 -6.33
CA SER A 87 9.31 -10.87 -7.56
C SER A 87 8.34 -9.74 -7.24
N LEU A 88 8.82 -8.73 -6.50
CA LEU A 88 8.00 -7.61 -6.08
C LEU A 88 8.14 -6.44 -7.05
N PRO A 89 7.02 -5.80 -7.45
CA PRO A 89 7.07 -4.56 -8.25
C PRO A 89 7.37 -3.37 -7.33
N ILE A 90 8.63 -3.20 -6.99
CA ILE A 90 9.07 -2.18 -6.02
C ILE A 90 8.56 -0.80 -6.42
N GLY A 91 8.02 -0.06 -5.44
CA GLY A 91 7.47 1.28 -5.65
C GLY A 91 6.07 1.33 -6.23
N ASN A 92 5.50 0.18 -6.60
CA ASN A 92 4.15 0.12 -7.19
C ASN A 92 3.11 0.62 -6.19
N THR A 93 2.15 1.42 -6.67
CA THR A 93 1.10 1.99 -5.81
C THR A 93 0.10 0.95 -5.29
N GLY A 94 0.01 -0.20 -5.93
CA GLY A 94 -0.95 -1.24 -5.57
C GLY A 94 -2.34 -1.08 -6.19
N ARG A 95 -2.62 0.08 -6.81
CA ARG A 95 -3.92 0.35 -7.45
C ARG A 95 -4.07 -0.46 -8.73
N SER A 96 -5.32 -0.80 -9.06
CA SER A 96 -5.59 -1.56 -10.30
C SER A 96 -5.48 -0.71 -11.56
N ASN A 97 -5.30 0.62 -11.42
CA ASN A 97 -5.07 1.50 -12.57
C ASN A 97 -3.63 1.46 -13.09
N VAL A 98 -2.75 0.70 -12.44
CA VAL A 98 -1.39 0.44 -12.92
C VAL A 98 -1.20 -1.08 -13.01
N SER A 99 -0.22 -1.51 -13.83
CA SER A 99 0.09 -2.93 -13.92
C SER A 99 0.53 -3.49 -12.56
N ALA A 100 0.05 -4.67 -12.20
CA ALA A 100 0.44 -5.35 -10.96
C ALA A 100 1.94 -5.69 -10.95
N PHE A 101 2.60 -5.64 -12.10
CA PHE A 101 4.00 -6.03 -12.25
C PHE A 101 4.94 -4.85 -12.51
N ALA A 102 4.42 -3.64 -12.62
CA ALA A 102 5.24 -2.47 -12.95
C ALA A 102 6.04 -2.00 -11.73
N GLN A 103 7.35 -1.80 -11.93
CA GLN A 103 8.19 -1.11 -10.95
C GLN A 103 8.02 0.39 -11.13
N MET A 104 8.01 1.13 -10.02
CA MET A 104 7.81 2.57 -10.02
C MET A 104 8.81 3.22 -9.07
N ASN A 105 9.09 4.50 -9.27
CA ASN A 105 9.98 5.24 -8.38
C ASN A 105 9.35 5.41 -7.01
N ILE A 106 10.13 5.19 -5.94
CA ILE A 106 9.66 5.39 -4.58
C ILE A 106 9.84 6.88 -4.23
N PRO A 107 8.78 7.57 -3.78
CA PRO A 107 8.92 8.94 -3.28
C PRO A 107 9.98 9.03 -2.18
N HIS A 108 10.72 10.15 -2.17
CA HIS A 108 11.87 10.30 -1.27
C HIS A 108 11.50 10.13 0.20
N ASP A 109 10.36 10.69 0.63
CA ASP A 109 9.94 10.58 2.02
C ASP A 109 9.63 9.14 2.42
N LEU A 110 9.16 8.31 1.49
CA LEU A 110 8.93 6.89 1.75
C LEU A 110 10.24 6.11 1.78
N MET A 111 11.22 6.52 0.96
CA MET A 111 12.55 5.92 1.02
C MET A 111 13.18 6.07 2.40
N THR A 112 13.00 7.21 3.05
CA THR A 112 13.54 7.41 4.39
C THR A 112 12.87 6.57 5.46
N ILE A 113 11.61 6.18 5.25
CA ILE A 113 10.92 5.22 6.13
C ILE A 113 11.53 3.82 5.96
N LEU A 114 11.77 3.42 4.71
CA LEU A 114 12.33 2.11 4.39
C LEU A 114 13.80 2.01 4.76
N ASP A 115 14.57 3.07 4.51
CA ASP A 115 16.01 3.12 4.79
C ASP A 115 16.39 4.54 5.22
N PRO A 116 16.53 4.78 6.55
CA PRO A 116 16.86 6.11 7.05
C PRO A 116 18.23 6.64 6.59
N LYS A 117 19.08 5.78 6.02
CA LYS A 117 20.40 6.16 5.51
C LYS A 117 20.35 6.54 4.03
N ALA A 118 19.20 6.37 3.37
CA ALA A 118 19.05 6.72 1.96
C ALA A 118 18.79 8.23 1.85
N ASP A 119 19.81 9.00 1.52
CA ASP A 119 19.70 10.44 1.29
C ASP A 119 19.81 10.73 -0.22
#